data_88f9d2c67f39e578feb4921ffe949cc0
#
_entry.id   88f9d2c67f39e578feb4921ffe949cc0
#
_cell.length_a   1.000
_cell.length_b   1.000
_cell.length_c   1.000
_cell.angle_alpha   90.00
_cell.angle_beta   90.00
_cell.angle_gamma   90.00
#
_symmetry.space_group_name_H-M   'P 1'
#
loop_
_entity.id
_entity.type
_entity.pdbx_description
1 polymer ?
#
loop_
_entity_poly.entity_id
_entity_poly.type
_entity_poly.pdbx_seq_one_letter_code
_entity_poly.pdbx_strand_id
1 'polypeptide(L)'
;TLFEALRAIDAAKSDPRIKGIYIRPNGQGTVSMAVLEELRAAILDFKQESGKFVLAYNEAYGQGGYYLATAADGVYLQPEGLLDWHGMAVNTLFFKGLLDKLDLKVEVFRPTACKYKSAVEPYILTKLSDANREQLGQLVHSMWSVIAGDVAESRGLTIEMLDEYADELSAIQPEDALAKGMV
;
A
#
# COMPACT_ATOMS: atom_id res chain seq x y z
N THR A 1 2.36 -0.24 19.92
CA THR A 1 1.17 0.40 19.31
C THR A 1 1.60 1.54 18.40
N LEU A 2 0.75 1.96 17.45
CA LEU A 2 0.99 3.14 16.60
C LEU A 2 1.28 4.39 17.44
N PHE A 3 0.47 4.63 18.47
CA PHE A 3 0.63 5.77 19.36
C PHE A 3 2.00 5.83 20.05
N GLU A 4 2.53 4.70 20.48
CA GLU A 4 3.87 4.63 21.09
C GLU A 4 4.97 4.93 20.07
N ALA A 5 4.82 4.42 18.82
CA ALA A 5 5.76 4.70 17.75
C ALA A 5 5.79 6.19 17.39
N LEU A 6 4.62 6.82 17.22
CA LEU A 6 4.50 8.25 16.93
C LEU A 6 5.13 9.11 18.05
N ARG A 7 4.84 8.77 19.30
CA ARG A 7 5.46 9.47 20.45
C ARG A 7 6.97 9.29 20.52
N ALA A 8 7.47 8.09 20.18
CA ALA A 8 8.91 7.85 20.17
C ALA A 8 9.63 8.64 19.08
N ILE A 9 9.03 8.71 17.87
CA ILE A 9 9.53 9.53 16.76
C ILE A 9 9.54 11.01 17.14
N ASP A 10 8.46 11.50 17.73
CA ASP A 10 8.35 12.90 18.17
C ASP A 10 9.38 13.25 19.25
N ALA A 11 9.53 12.40 20.27
CA ALA A 11 10.55 12.60 21.32
C ALA A 11 11.98 12.58 20.76
N ALA A 12 12.23 11.77 19.74
CA ALA A 12 13.55 11.65 19.11
C ALA A 12 13.98 12.93 18.37
N LYS A 13 13.06 13.79 17.96
CA LYS A 13 13.36 15.06 17.28
C LYS A 13 14.29 15.93 18.13
N SER A 14 13.97 16.11 19.39
CA SER A 14 14.67 17.02 20.32
C SER A 14 15.77 16.35 21.15
N ASP A 15 15.83 15.01 21.24
CA ASP A 15 16.84 14.33 22.03
C ASP A 15 18.22 14.35 21.34
N PRO A 16 19.23 15.04 21.91
CA PRO A 16 20.56 15.16 21.28
C PRO A 16 21.34 13.85 21.21
N ARG A 17 20.92 12.82 21.97
CA ARG A 17 21.53 11.49 21.94
C ARG A 17 21.11 10.69 20.72
N ILE A 18 19.91 10.96 20.19
CA ILE A 18 19.39 10.34 18.97
C ILE A 18 19.98 11.08 17.75
N LYS A 19 20.65 10.36 16.89
CA LYS A 19 21.32 10.90 15.69
C LYS A 19 20.52 10.68 14.41
N GLY A 20 19.64 9.70 14.39
CA GLY A 20 18.80 9.36 13.25
C GLY A 20 17.86 8.21 13.58
N ILE A 21 17.07 7.81 12.59
CA ILE A 21 16.17 6.66 12.67
C ILE A 21 16.63 5.61 11.66
N TYR A 22 16.62 4.36 12.09
CA TYR A 22 16.78 3.21 11.22
C TYR A 22 15.48 2.43 11.15
N ILE A 23 14.96 2.28 9.92
CA ILE A 23 13.70 1.60 9.64
C ILE A 23 14.01 0.21 9.07
N ARG A 24 13.46 -0.81 9.68
CA ARG A 24 13.44 -2.17 9.17
C ARG A 24 12.01 -2.71 9.21
N PRO A 25 11.22 -2.52 8.15
CA PRO A 25 9.85 -3.01 8.11
C PRO A 25 9.87 -4.54 8.14
N ASN A 26 9.46 -5.14 9.23
CA ASN A 26 9.29 -6.58 9.29
C ASN A 26 7.89 -6.91 8.73
N GLY A 27 7.83 -7.65 7.64
CA GLY A 27 6.62 -7.99 6.91
C GLY A 27 5.63 -8.94 7.63
N GLN A 28 5.71 -9.04 8.95
CA GLN A 28 4.81 -9.87 9.74
C GLN A 28 3.59 -9.06 10.20
N GLY A 29 2.54 -9.10 9.40
CA GLY A 29 1.23 -8.55 9.73
C GLY A 29 0.70 -7.58 8.69
N THR A 30 -0.61 -7.55 8.55
CA THR A 30 -1.28 -6.57 7.68
C THR A 30 -1.41 -5.26 8.44
N VAL A 31 -0.63 -4.27 8.04
CA VAL A 31 -0.75 -2.90 8.54
C VAL A 31 -1.67 -2.13 7.57
N SER A 32 -2.65 -1.41 8.12
CA SER A 32 -3.55 -0.61 7.27
C SER A 32 -2.81 0.58 6.64
N MET A 33 -3.25 1.02 5.47
CA MET A 33 -2.68 2.18 4.79
C MET A 33 -2.69 3.42 5.68
N ALA A 34 -3.78 3.68 6.41
CA ALA A 34 -3.85 4.82 7.34
C ALA A 34 -2.72 4.82 8.38
N VAL A 35 -2.35 3.65 8.91
CA VAL A 35 -1.22 3.53 9.85
C VAL A 35 0.12 3.80 9.15
N LEU A 36 0.27 3.33 7.91
CA LEU A 36 1.49 3.57 7.13
C LEU A 36 1.64 5.05 6.77
N GLU A 37 0.56 5.72 6.39
CA GLU A 37 0.53 7.16 6.11
C GLU A 37 0.89 7.99 7.34
N GLU A 38 0.31 7.68 8.51
CA GLU A 38 0.65 8.37 9.76
C GLU A 38 2.11 8.18 10.15
N LEU A 39 2.64 6.97 10.05
CA LEU A 39 4.05 6.70 10.33
C LEU A 39 4.97 7.41 9.33
N ARG A 40 4.62 7.38 8.04
CA ARG A 40 5.35 8.08 6.99
C ARG A 40 5.39 9.57 7.26
N ALA A 41 4.24 10.19 7.56
CA ALA A 41 4.15 11.61 7.89
C ALA A 41 5.02 11.97 9.11
N ALA A 42 4.99 11.15 10.16
CA ALA A 42 5.82 11.37 11.35
C ALA A 42 7.32 11.26 11.05
N ILE A 43 7.74 10.37 10.15
CA ILE A 43 9.14 10.23 9.73
C ILE A 43 9.58 11.44 8.90
N LEU A 44 8.76 11.90 7.96
CA LEU A 44 9.05 13.09 7.15
C LEU A 44 9.16 14.34 8.03
N ASP A 45 8.25 14.51 8.98
CA ASP A 45 8.24 15.58 9.95
C ASP A 45 9.49 15.52 10.88
N PHE A 46 9.88 14.32 11.33
CA PHE A 46 11.13 14.11 12.05
C PHE A 46 12.34 14.60 11.26
N LYS A 47 12.46 14.25 9.99
CA LYS A 47 13.56 14.70 9.11
C LYS A 47 13.57 16.21 8.98
N GLN A 48 12.40 16.78 8.68
CA GLN A 48 12.27 18.22 8.42
C GLN A 48 12.60 19.06 9.65
N GLU A 49 12.07 18.68 10.84
CA GLU A 49 12.25 19.47 12.06
C GLU A 49 13.59 19.26 12.75
N SER A 50 14.13 18.03 12.71
CA SER A 50 15.37 17.72 13.43
C SER A 50 16.64 17.80 12.59
N GLY A 51 16.53 17.73 11.26
CA GLY A 51 17.66 17.60 10.36
C GLY A 51 18.46 16.30 10.51
N LYS A 52 17.96 15.32 11.25
CA LYS A 52 18.60 14.03 11.48
C LYS A 52 18.29 13.07 10.35
N PHE A 53 19.21 12.16 10.06
CA PHE A 53 19.05 11.19 8.97
C PHE A 53 18.03 10.09 9.31
N VAL A 54 17.44 9.53 8.27
CA VAL A 54 16.62 8.31 8.33
C VAL A 54 17.11 7.34 7.27
N LEU A 55 17.39 6.11 7.65
CA LEU A 55 17.80 5.04 6.75
C LEU A 55 16.83 3.88 6.84
N ALA A 56 16.55 3.24 5.72
CA ALA A 56 15.74 2.03 5.65
C ALA A 56 16.54 0.89 5.01
N TYR A 57 16.45 -0.29 5.60
CA TYR A 57 17.03 -1.52 5.06
C TYR A 57 16.10 -2.69 5.30
N ASN A 58 16.01 -3.58 4.34
CA ASN A 58 15.34 -4.87 4.52
C ASN A 58 15.94 -5.94 3.60
N GLU A 59 15.70 -7.19 3.96
CA GLU A 59 15.98 -8.36 3.11
C GLU A 59 14.87 -8.55 2.06
N ALA A 60 13.63 -8.18 2.40
CA ALA A 60 12.50 -8.24 1.49
C ALA A 60 11.53 -7.10 1.82
N TYR A 61 11.19 -6.31 0.84
CA TYR A 61 10.15 -5.30 0.96
C TYR A 61 8.86 -5.79 0.32
N GLY A 62 7.79 -5.94 1.11
CA GLY A 62 6.44 -5.89 0.58
C GLY A 62 6.04 -4.44 0.30
N GLN A 63 5.06 -4.23 -0.56
CA GLN A 63 4.65 -2.90 -1.05
C GLN A 63 4.41 -1.87 0.07
N GLY A 64 3.68 -2.23 1.15
CA GLY A 64 3.45 -1.33 2.28
C GLY A 64 4.72 -1.00 3.08
N GLY A 65 5.61 -1.98 3.26
CA GLY A 65 6.91 -1.78 3.90
C GLY A 65 7.83 -0.88 3.07
N TYR A 66 7.81 -1.04 1.76
CA TYR A 66 8.53 -0.19 0.82
C TYR A 66 7.99 1.24 0.83
N TYR A 67 6.67 1.41 0.78
CA TYR A 67 6.02 2.72 0.90
C TYR A 67 6.49 3.49 2.14
N LEU A 68 6.56 2.81 3.29
CA LEU A 68 7.09 3.41 4.51
C LEU A 68 8.60 3.71 4.40
N ALA A 69 9.38 2.79 3.82
CA ALA A 69 10.82 2.94 3.66
C ALA A 69 11.20 4.13 2.77
N THR A 70 10.38 4.48 1.78
CA THR A 70 10.63 5.63 0.91
C THR A 70 10.52 6.99 1.59
N ALA A 71 10.07 7.06 2.86
CA ALA A 71 10.21 8.26 3.68
C ALA A 71 11.66 8.51 4.14
N ALA A 72 12.54 7.50 4.07
CA ALA A 72 13.95 7.59 4.45
C ALA A 72 14.79 8.38 3.43
N ASP A 73 15.96 8.84 3.86
CA ASP A 73 16.96 9.46 2.97
C ASP A 73 17.64 8.44 2.07
N GLY A 74 17.78 7.20 2.55
CA GLY A 74 18.32 6.07 1.80
C GLY A 74 17.49 4.81 2.05
N VAL A 75 17.14 4.14 0.96
CA VAL A 75 16.47 2.83 0.98
C VAL A 75 17.43 1.78 0.45
N TYR A 76 17.70 0.78 1.25
CA TYR A 76 18.66 -0.28 0.95
C TYR A 76 17.95 -1.64 0.95
N LEU A 77 18.23 -2.44 -0.06
CA LEU A 77 17.74 -3.80 -0.20
C LEU A 77 18.92 -4.78 -0.21
N GLN A 78 18.74 -5.90 0.47
CA GLN A 78 19.74 -6.97 0.48
C GLN A 78 19.90 -7.55 -0.95
N PRO A 79 21.12 -7.80 -1.46
CA PRO A 79 21.36 -8.25 -2.84
C PRO A 79 20.68 -9.56 -3.24
N GLU A 80 20.42 -10.45 -2.28
CA GLU A 80 19.66 -11.70 -2.51
C GLU A 80 18.20 -11.60 -2.06
N GLY A 81 17.72 -10.36 -1.86
CA GLY A 81 16.38 -10.09 -1.40
C GLY A 81 15.35 -9.95 -2.52
N LEU A 82 14.27 -9.25 -2.21
CA LEU A 82 13.24 -8.93 -3.21
C LEU A 82 12.49 -7.64 -2.84
N LEU A 83 11.99 -6.97 -3.87
CA LEU A 83 11.03 -5.88 -3.75
C LEU A 83 9.69 -6.29 -4.38
N ASP A 84 8.66 -6.46 -3.56
CA ASP A 84 7.33 -6.79 -4.04
C ASP A 84 6.55 -5.48 -4.34
N TRP A 85 6.64 -5.03 -5.60
CA TRP A 85 5.92 -3.87 -6.13
C TRP A 85 4.97 -4.35 -7.23
N HIS A 86 3.67 -4.50 -6.90
CA HIS A 86 2.69 -5.21 -7.73
C HIS A 86 1.36 -4.45 -7.95
N GLY A 87 1.24 -3.23 -7.43
CA GLY A 87 0.02 -2.45 -7.56
C GLY A 87 -1.10 -2.89 -6.61
N MET A 88 -2.34 -2.63 -6.99
CA MET A 88 -3.51 -2.92 -6.17
C MET A 88 -4.62 -3.59 -6.98
N ALA A 89 -5.25 -4.60 -6.40
CA ALA A 89 -6.39 -5.29 -7.00
C ALA A 89 -7.48 -5.61 -5.97
N VAL A 90 -8.73 -5.66 -6.42
CA VAL A 90 -9.87 -6.15 -5.63
C VAL A 90 -10.44 -7.39 -6.30
N ASN A 91 -10.51 -8.48 -5.55
CA ASN A 91 -11.15 -9.72 -5.97
C ASN A 91 -12.47 -9.92 -5.22
N THR A 92 -13.54 -10.18 -5.97
CA THR A 92 -14.86 -10.47 -5.41
C THR A 92 -15.28 -11.88 -5.80
N LEU A 93 -15.62 -12.70 -4.80
CA LEU A 93 -16.16 -14.04 -5.03
C LEU A 93 -17.67 -13.96 -5.26
N PHE A 94 -18.18 -14.72 -6.22
CA PHE A 94 -19.61 -14.82 -6.55
C PHE A 94 -20.12 -16.22 -6.27
N PHE A 95 -21.16 -16.31 -5.44
CA PHE A 95 -21.73 -17.56 -4.96
C PHE A 95 -22.99 -17.98 -5.71
N LYS A 96 -23.53 -17.10 -6.59
CA LYS A 96 -24.79 -17.40 -7.32
C LYS A 96 -24.76 -18.75 -8.03
N GLY A 97 -23.68 -19.07 -8.75
CA GLY A 97 -23.57 -20.35 -9.46
C GLY A 97 -23.57 -21.57 -8.55
N LEU A 98 -23.05 -21.48 -7.32
CA LEU A 98 -23.13 -22.52 -6.30
C LEU A 98 -24.54 -22.62 -5.74
N LEU A 99 -25.16 -21.50 -5.41
CA LEU A 99 -26.54 -21.47 -4.87
C LEU A 99 -27.55 -22.04 -5.87
N ASP A 100 -27.41 -21.69 -7.16
CA ASP A 100 -28.24 -22.25 -8.22
C ASP A 100 -28.10 -23.78 -8.33
N LYS A 101 -26.87 -24.32 -8.21
CA LYS A 101 -26.64 -25.78 -8.22
C LYS A 101 -27.22 -26.53 -7.01
N LEU A 102 -27.32 -25.84 -5.88
CA LEU A 102 -27.92 -26.37 -4.65
C LEU A 102 -29.44 -26.11 -4.54
N ASP A 103 -30.04 -25.52 -5.58
CA ASP A 103 -31.45 -25.09 -5.61
C ASP A 103 -31.82 -24.14 -4.44
N LEU A 104 -30.84 -23.32 -4.01
CA LEU A 104 -31.01 -22.32 -2.96
C LEU A 104 -31.36 -20.97 -3.56
N LYS A 105 -32.56 -20.46 -3.25
CA LYS A 105 -33.02 -19.13 -3.73
C LYS A 105 -32.66 -18.06 -2.71
N VAL A 106 -32.02 -16.99 -3.19
CA VAL A 106 -31.71 -15.82 -2.39
C VAL A 106 -32.69 -14.70 -2.75
N GLU A 107 -33.40 -14.20 -1.76
CA GLU A 107 -34.29 -13.04 -1.89
C GLU A 107 -33.58 -11.80 -1.30
N VAL A 108 -33.57 -10.71 -2.07
CA VAL A 108 -32.90 -9.47 -1.68
C VAL A 108 -33.90 -8.33 -1.59
N PHE A 109 -33.97 -7.74 -0.43
CA PHE A 109 -34.77 -6.52 -0.19
C PHE A 109 -33.85 -5.30 -0.15
N ARG A 110 -33.82 -4.53 -1.24
CA ARG A 110 -33.10 -3.26 -1.30
C ARG A 110 -33.92 -2.19 -2.01
N PRO A 111 -33.78 -0.89 -1.65
CA PRO A 111 -34.39 0.18 -2.40
C PRO A 111 -33.87 0.23 -3.84
N THR A 112 -34.74 0.37 -4.81
CA THR A 112 -34.39 0.40 -6.25
C THR A 112 -33.52 1.60 -6.62
N ALA A 113 -33.60 2.70 -5.87
CA ALA A 113 -32.84 3.93 -6.11
C ALA A 113 -31.35 3.87 -5.67
N CYS A 114 -30.91 2.75 -5.09
CA CYS A 114 -29.56 2.64 -4.52
C CYS A 114 -28.59 1.94 -5.47
N LYS A 115 -28.16 2.66 -6.54
CA LYS A 115 -27.26 2.17 -7.60
C LYS A 115 -25.99 1.50 -7.06
N TYR A 116 -25.36 2.07 -6.02
CA TYR A 116 -24.07 1.64 -5.50
C TYR A 116 -24.14 0.73 -4.27
N LYS A 117 -25.32 0.25 -3.87
CA LYS A 117 -25.45 -0.75 -2.80
C LYS A 117 -25.23 -2.17 -3.34
N SER A 118 -23.95 -2.54 -3.47
CA SER A 118 -23.49 -3.74 -4.15
C SER A 118 -23.22 -4.95 -3.24
N ALA A 119 -23.34 -4.84 -1.91
CA ALA A 119 -23.01 -5.90 -0.95
C ALA A 119 -23.73 -7.24 -1.17
N VAL A 120 -24.88 -7.23 -1.83
CA VAL A 120 -25.67 -8.44 -2.14
C VAL A 120 -25.34 -9.07 -3.50
N GLU A 121 -24.59 -8.38 -4.36
CA GLU A 121 -24.27 -8.86 -5.71
C GLU A 121 -23.57 -10.23 -5.74
N PRO A 122 -22.66 -10.57 -4.81
CA PRO A 122 -22.07 -11.89 -4.75
C PRO A 122 -23.07 -13.07 -4.70
N TYR A 123 -24.25 -12.84 -4.19
CA TYR A 123 -25.28 -13.88 -4.03
C TYR A 123 -26.30 -13.93 -5.17
N ILE A 124 -26.44 -12.83 -5.95
CA ILE A 124 -27.48 -12.70 -7.00
C ILE A 124 -26.92 -12.50 -8.39
N LEU A 125 -25.63 -12.19 -8.53
CA LEU A 125 -24.94 -12.03 -9.81
C LEU A 125 -23.78 -13.02 -9.92
N THR A 126 -23.27 -13.19 -11.14
CA THR A 126 -22.07 -14.00 -11.45
C THR A 126 -20.83 -13.14 -11.75
N LYS A 127 -21.01 -11.83 -11.79
CA LYS A 127 -19.95 -10.83 -12.02
C LYS A 127 -20.34 -9.49 -11.42
N LEU A 128 -19.41 -8.60 -11.26
CA LEU A 128 -19.66 -7.21 -10.82
C LEU A 128 -20.64 -6.51 -11.78
N SER A 129 -21.60 -5.77 -11.22
CA SER A 129 -22.35 -4.78 -11.99
C SER A 129 -21.42 -3.64 -12.43
N ASP A 130 -21.84 -2.89 -13.47
CA ASP A 130 -21.04 -1.75 -13.95
C ASP A 130 -20.87 -0.69 -12.86
N ALA A 131 -21.92 -0.44 -12.06
CA ALA A 131 -21.84 0.48 -10.92
C ALA A 131 -20.87 0.04 -9.84
N ASN A 132 -20.85 -1.26 -9.51
CA ASN A 132 -19.92 -1.81 -8.53
C ASN A 132 -18.48 -1.81 -9.05
N ARG A 133 -18.29 -2.12 -10.33
CA ARG A 133 -16.98 -2.04 -10.99
C ARG A 133 -16.45 -0.61 -10.98
N GLU A 134 -17.29 0.38 -11.30
CA GLU A 134 -16.95 1.80 -11.23
C GLU A 134 -16.51 2.20 -9.82
N GLN A 135 -17.31 1.86 -8.80
CA GLN A 135 -17.03 2.19 -7.40
C GLN A 135 -15.73 1.57 -6.89
N LEU A 136 -15.54 0.27 -7.11
CA LEU A 136 -14.31 -0.44 -6.69
C LEU A 136 -13.10 0.04 -7.47
N GLY A 137 -13.26 0.32 -8.77
CA GLY A 137 -12.19 0.88 -9.59
C GLY A 137 -11.73 2.26 -9.09
N GLN A 138 -12.65 3.15 -8.76
CA GLN A 138 -12.32 4.45 -8.19
C GLN A 138 -11.64 4.32 -6.81
N LEU A 139 -12.11 3.40 -5.97
CA LEU A 139 -11.49 3.15 -4.66
C LEU A 139 -10.03 2.70 -4.81
N VAL A 140 -9.79 1.68 -5.65
CA VAL A 140 -8.44 1.13 -5.89
C VAL A 140 -7.54 2.19 -6.50
N HIS A 141 -8.04 2.93 -7.50
CA HIS A 141 -7.27 3.98 -8.16
C HIS A 141 -6.89 5.11 -7.19
N SER A 142 -7.82 5.57 -6.34
CA SER A 142 -7.49 6.62 -5.36
C SER A 142 -6.47 6.17 -4.32
N MET A 143 -6.55 4.94 -3.84
CA MET A 143 -5.54 4.38 -2.92
C MET A 143 -4.17 4.24 -3.60
N TRP A 144 -4.16 3.73 -4.83
CA TRP A 144 -2.92 3.57 -5.61
C TRP A 144 -2.27 4.92 -5.91
N SER A 145 -3.07 5.93 -6.30
CA SER A 145 -2.56 7.26 -6.61
C SER A 145 -1.82 7.91 -5.44
N VAL A 146 -2.28 7.67 -4.20
CA VAL A 146 -1.57 8.14 -3.00
C VAL A 146 -0.23 7.42 -2.85
N ILE A 147 -0.23 6.08 -2.92
CA ILE A 147 0.98 5.28 -2.74
C ILE A 147 2.01 5.60 -3.83
N ALA A 148 1.60 5.56 -5.10
CA ALA A 148 2.48 5.80 -6.23
C ALA A 148 2.97 7.26 -6.26
N GLY A 149 2.10 8.22 -5.93
CA GLY A 149 2.46 9.63 -5.84
C GLY A 149 3.54 9.91 -4.80
N ASP A 150 3.36 9.41 -3.58
CA ASP A 150 4.33 9.57 -2.50
C ASP A 150 5.69 8.90 -2.81
N VAL A 151 5.65 7.71 -3.41
CA VAL A 151 6.87 7.00 -3.83
C VAL A 151 7.55 7.73 -4.98
N ALA A 152 6.80 8.20 -5.98
CA ALA A 152 7.32 8.97 -7.10
C ALA A 152 8.07 10.22 -6.62
N GLU A 153 7.45 11.00 -5.74
CA GLU A 153 8.06 12.19 -5.14
C GLU A 153 9.35 11.84 -4.38
N SER A 154 9.31 10.79 -3.56
CA SER A 154 10.44 10.41 -2.70
C SER A 154 11.62 9.84 -3.47
N ARG A 155 11.37 9.18 -4.59
CA ARG A 155 12.40 8.50 -5.40
C ARG A 155 12.81 9.26 -6.65
N GLY A 156 12.15 10.41 -6.95
CA GLY A 156 12.38 11.16 -8.18
C GLY A 156 11.93 10.41 -9.44
N LEU A 157 10.90 9.57 -9.31
CA LEU A 157 10.29 8.80 -10.40
C LEU A 157 8.98 9.45 -10.84
N THR A 158 8.38 8.95 -11.92
CA THR A 158 7.01 9.32 -12.29
C THR A 158 6.02 8.22 -11.92
N ILE A 159 4.74 8.57 -11.80
CA ILE A 159 3.68 7.60 -11.51
C ILE A 159 3.59 6.58 -12.65
N GLU A 160 3.74 7.03 -13.89
CA GLU A 160 3.70 6.16 -15.08
C GLU A 160 4.83 5.10 -15.05
N MET A 161 6.02 5.46 -14.60
CA MET A 161 7.12 4.50 -14.41
C MET A 161 6.78 3.48 -13.33
N LEU A 162 6.17 3.92 -12.23
CA LEU A 162 5.78 3.04 -11.13
C LEU A 162 4.63 2.12 -11.52
N ASP A 163 3.70 2.58 -12.37
CA ASP A 163 2.64 1.78 -12.97
C ASP A 163 3.24 0.69 -13.87
N GLU A 164 4.16 1.06 -14.77
CA GLU A 164 4.86 0.11 -15.64
C GLU A 164 5.63 -0.95 -14.83
N TYR A 165 6.33 -0.52 -13.77
CA TYR A 165 7.08 -1.46 -12.91
C TYR A 165 6.15 -2.43 -12.16
N ALA A 166 4.96 -1.98 -11.78
CA ALA A 166 3.96 -2.83 -11.14
C ALA A 166 3.30 -3.80 -12.14
N ASP A 167 2.92 -3.32 -13.32
CA ASP A 167 2.26 -4.13 -14.36
C ASP A 167 3.17 -5.22 -14.91
N GLU A 168 4.45 -4.91 -15.08
CA GLU A 168 5.46 -5.85 -15.60
C GLU A 168 6.14 -6.68 -14.51
N LEU A 169 5.91 -6.37 -13.23
CA LEU A 169 6.64 -6.94 -12.09
C LEU A 169 8.17 -6.83 -12.27
N SER A 170 8.61 -5.74 -12.89
CA SER A 170 9.97 -5.60 -13.41
C SER A 170 10.97 -5.04 -12.40
N ALA A 171 10.56 -4.79 -11.14
CA ALA A 171 11.42 -4.32 -10.05
C ALA A 171 11.59 -5.33 -8.92
N ILE A 172 11.19 -6.59 -9.12
CA ILE A 172 11.22 -7.62 -8.07
C ILE A 172 12.64 -7.96 -7.65
N GLN A 173 13.55 -8.09 -8.62
CA GLN A 173 14.93 -8.43 -8.32
C GLN A 173 15.69 -7.18 -7.81
N PRO A 174 16.57 -7.32 -6.82
CA PRO A 174 17.32 -6.19 -6.25
C PRO A 174 18.12 -5.40 -7.28
N GLU A 175 18.69 -6.08 -8.26
CA GLU A 175 19.46 -5.46 -9.34
C GLU A 175 18.57 -4.57 -10.22
N ASP A 176 17.36 -5.05 -10.55
CA ASP A 176 16.37 -4.29 -11.33
C ASP A 176 15.82 -3.12 -10.51
N ALA A 177 15.51 -3.34 -9.23
CA ALA A 177 15.06 -2.29 -8.32
C ALA A 177 16.10 -1.16 -8.21
N LEU A 178 17.38 -1.51 -8.12
CA LEU A 178 18.48 -0.55 -8.09
C LEU A 178 18.61 0.19 -9.44
N ALA A 179 18.59 -0.52 -10.55
CA ALA A 179 18.68 0.08 -11.89
C ALA A 179 17.52 1.03 -12.20
N LYS A 180 16.34 0.75 -11.63
CA LYS A 180 15.12 1.56 -11.74
C LYS A 180 15.04 2.70 -10.72
N GLY A 181 16.01 2.85 -9.83
CA GLY A 181 16.05 3.91 -8.82
C GLY A 181 15.05 3.72 -7.66
N MET A 182 14.53 2.51 -7.49
CA MET A 182 13.62 2.22 -6.38
C MET A 182 14.36 1.99 -5.06
N VAL A 183 15.61 1.56 -5.07
CA VAL A 183 16.47 1.37 -3.90
C VAL A 183 17.84 1.98 -4.11
#